data_4e1bc790c53b8f1f127380643db601ff
#
_entry.id   4e1bc790c53b8f1f127380643db601ff
#
_cell.length_a   1.000
_cell.length_b   1.000
_cell.length_c   1.000
_cell.angle_alpha   90.00
_cell.angle_beta   90.00
_cell.angle_gamma   90.00
#
_symmetry.space_group_name_H-M   'P 1'
#
loop_
_entity.id
_entity.type
_entity.pdbx_description
1 polymer ?
#
loop_
_entity_poly.entity_id
_entity_poly.type
_entity_poly.pdbx_seq_one_letter_code
_entity_poly.pdbx_strand_id
1 'polypeptide(L)'
;MIPQSFITDLLNRVDIVDVVGRYVQLKKGGANFMGLCPFHSEKSPSFTVSPTKQFYHCFGCGAHGTSIGFLIEYSGMGFVDAVKDLAQGVGMVVPDVDDKIPPAQRAVQQAQSLAMTDALQQACDFYRAQLRQAPGAIAYLKGRGLTGEVAARFGMGYAPSGWDNLRSVFPDYEVLALVESGLVIDKVDEDGGNKKRYDRFRERIMFPIRNTKGQVIGFGGRVLDGGEPKYLNSPETPLFQKGFELYGLFEARQAIRDAGYVLVTEGYMDVVALAQLGFPQAVATLGTACTSTHVQKLLRQTDNVIFSFDGDKAGRRAARRALEACLPQVSDNKTIKFLFLPQEHDPDSFVRERGADAFEQEISDAMPLSQFLLREVTAEHDLGTPEGRARVQFDAKPLLQAMAPSALRLQIVRGLASLSVSTPAEIESLFELSKPVAVARKAPPRQGRPEPVGLELQILRILVAHPALALGLDEGALAAFEHFGPEPAERLRQLVAAAQALGANGSFAALSEQLKEAGTEYDRLIAAIASEPESDIDSDRIWITSAVRQIKMNALKTELNQLFSSGLTPDQVSARYREITAQQDLLVREEAADTAPR
;
A
#
# COMPACT_ATOMS: atom_id res chain seq x y z
N MET A 1 8.02 8.45 -14.23
CA MET A 1 7.03 8.87 -13.18
C MET A 1 5.88 9.57 -13.87
N ILE A 2 4.57 9.29 -13.59
CA ILE A 2 3.44 9.94 -14.27
C ILE A 2 3.47 11.44 -13.94
N PRO A 3 3.42 12.36 -14.92
CA PRO A 3 3.46 13.80 -14.63
C PRO A 3 2.33 14.22 -13.68
N GLN A 4 2.66 15.05 -12.71
CA GLN A 4 1.67 15.53 -11.72
C GLN A 4 0.50 16.28 -12.39
N SER A 5 0.78 17.03 -13.46
CA SER A 5 -0.26 17.67 -14.26
C SER A 5 -1.28 16.68 -14.82
N PHE A 6 -0.84 15.50 -15.27
CA PHE A 6 -1.74 14.46 -15.75
C PHE A 6 -2.60 13.89 -14.61
N ILE A 7 -2.02 13.66 -13.43
CA ILE A 7 -2.77 13.19 -12.25
C ILE A 7 -3.84 14.21 -11.86
N THR A 8 -3.49 15.50 -11.87
CA THR A 8 -4.43 16.59 -11.61
C THR A 8 -5.58 16.61 -12.62
N ASP A 9 -5.28 16.52 -13.91
CA ASP A 9 -6.29 16.50 -14.98
C ASP A 9 -7.17 15.26 -14.90
N LEU A 10 -6.60 14.11 -14.53
CA LEU A 10 -7.34 12.87 -14.34
C LEU A 10 -8.31 12.98 -13.16
N LEU A 11 -7.85 13.44 -12.00
CA LEU A 11 -8.69 13.61 -10.81
C LEU A 11 -9.80 14.66 -11.01
N ASN A 12 -9.58 15.64 -11.84
CA ASN A 12 -10.61 16.65 -12.19
C ASN A 12 -11.65 16.13 -13.19
N ARG A 13 -11.37 15.03 -13.93
CA ARG A 13 -12.31 14.42 -14.89
C ARG A 13 -13.06 13.21 -14.34
N VAL A 14 -12.46 12.54 -13.38
CA VAL A 14 -13.04 11.36 -12.73
C VAL A 14 -14.00 11.80 -11.64
N ASP A 15 -15.22 11.25 -11.61
CA ASP A 15 -16.11 11.44 -10.46
C ASP A 15 -15.90 10.29 -9.45
N ILE A 16 -15.47 10.64 -8.25
CA ILE A 16 -15.24 9.68 -7.18
C ILE A 16 -16.52 8.91 -6.80
N VAL A 17 -17.70 9.53 -6.94
CA VAL A 17 -18.97 8.86 -6.64
C VAL A 17 -19.20 7.72 -7.62
N ASP A 18 -18.88 7.91 -8.89
CA ASP A 18 -18.99 6.87 -9.91
C ASP A 18 -17.96 5.76 -9.69
N VAL A 19 -16.74 6.11 -9.30
CA VAL A 19 -15.67 5.13 -9.03
C VAL A 19 -16.02 4.26 -7.84
N VAL A 20 -16.36 4.89 -6.71
CA VAL A 20 -16.70 4.19 -5.47
C VAL A 20 -18.03 3.45 -5.62
N GLY A 21 -19.00 4.03 -6.31
CA GLY A 21 -20.32 3.46 -6.55
C GLY A 21 -20.31 2.11 -7.31
N ARG A 22 -19.22 1.79 -8.02
CA ARG A 22 -19.04 0.46 -8.65
C ARG A 22 -18.84 -0.65 -7.62
N TYR A 23 -18.41 -0.31 -6.41
CA TYR A 23 -17.99 -1.26 -5.37
C TYR A 23 -18.80 -1.13 -4.08
N VAL A 24 -19.32 0.07 -3.79
CA VAL A 24 -20.04 0.39 -2.56
C VAL A 24 -21.42 0.94 -2.91
N GLN A 25 -22.47 0.42 -2.25
CA GLN A 25 -23.81 0.97 -2.41
C GLN A 25 -23.92 2.30 -1.70
N LEU A 26 -23.88 3.38 -2.46
CA LEU A 26 -23.95 4.75 -1.95
C LEU A 26 -25.39 5.28 -1.97
N LYS A 27 -25.77 5.99 -0.90
CA LYS A 27 -27.04 6.72 -0.79
C LYS A 27 -26.76 8.19 -0.55
N LYS A 28 -27.52 9.08 -1.19
CA LYS A 28 -27.36 10.52 -1.02
C LYS A 28 -27.76 10.92 0.41
N GLY A 29 -26.86 11.62 1.10
CA GLY A 29 -27.03 12.14 2.45
C GLY A 29 -26.62 13.62 2.50
N GLY A 30 -27.55 14.53 2.20
CA GLY A 30 -27.24 15.96 2.08
C GLY A 30 -26.39 16.28 0.85
N ALA A 31 -25.28 17.00 1.04
CA ALA A 31 -24.31 17.33 -0.02
C ALA A 31 -23.41 16.14 -0.42
N ASN A 32 -23.31 15.13 0.44
CA ASN A 32 -22.43 13.99 0.26
C ASN A 32 -23.22 12.70 -0.02
N PHE A 33 -22.49 11.63 -0.35
CA PHE A 33 -23.01 10.28 -0.45
C PHE A 33 -22.50 9.44 0.72
N MET A 34 -23.31 8.54 1.23
CA MET A 34 -22.99 7.69 2.39
C MET A 34 -23.24 6.22 2.07
N GLY A 35 -22.42 5.33 2.63
CA GLY A 35 -22.55 3.89 2.50
C GLY A 35 -21.88 3.16 3.66
N LEU A 36 -21.98 1.83 3.66
CA LEU A 36 -21.18 1.00 4.57
C LEU A 36 -19.73 1.02 4.11
N CYS A 37 -18.82 1.13 5.06
CA CYS A 37 -17.40 1.21 4.76
C CYS A 37 -16.88 -0.11 4.14
N PRO A 38 -16.17 -0.05 3.01
CA PRO A 38 -15.60 -1.24 2.40
C PRO A 38 -14.28 -1.69 3.04
N PHE A 39 -13.75 -0.89 3.99
CA PHE A 39 -12.45 -1.12 4.63
C PHE A 39 -12.56 -1.71 6.03
N HIS A 40 -13.74 -1.62 6.68
CA HIS A 40 -14.00 -2.25 7.96
C HIS A 40 -15.47 -2.72 8.05
N SER A 41 -15.74 -3.68 8.90
CA SER A 41 -17.09 -4.21 9.10
C SER A 41 -17.91 -3.30 9.99
N GLU A 42 -19.07 -2.83 9.50
CA GLU A 42 -19.99 -1.98 10.25
C GLU A 42 -21.46 -2.26 9.90
N LYS A 43 -22.38 -1.90 10.81
CA LYS A 43 -23.83 -2.05 10.61
C LYS A 43 -24.54 -0.74 10.27
N SER A 44 -23.91 0.39 10.55
CA SER A 44 -24.44 1.73 10.28
C SER A 44 -23.48 2.48 9.34
N PRO A 45 -23.99 3.20 8.31
CA PRO A 45 -23.14 3.89 7.36
C PRO A 45 -22.27 4.96 8.04
N SER A 46 -20.95 4.80 7.97
CA SER A 46 -19.97 5.81 8.40
C SER A 46 -19.02 6.25 7.27
N PHE A 47 -19.14 5.62 6.10
CA PHE A 47 -18.33 5.93 4.93
C PHE A 47 -19.01 7.03 4.12
N THR A 48 -18.33 8.15 3.93
CA THR A 48 -18.82 9.34 3.23
C THR A 48 -17.98 9.63 2.00
N VAL A 49 -18.63 9.96 0.89
CA VAL A 49 -18.00 10.37 -0.36
C VAL A 49 -18.47 11.77 -0.72
N SER A 50 -17.55 12.72 -0.83
CA SER A 50 -17.82 14.10 -1.18
C SER A 50 -17.61 14.32 -2.69
N PRO A 51 -18.67 14.62 -3.48
CA PRO A 51 -18.55 14.90 -4.90
C PRO A 51 -17.82 16.23 -5.17
N THR A 52 -17.91 17.21 -4.27
CA THR A 52 -17.26 18.50 -4.43
C THR A 52 -15.77 18.46 -4.12
N LYS A 53 -15.39 17.77 -3.03
CA LYS A 53 -13.98 17.57 -2.67
C LYS A 53 -13.29 16.48 -3.50
N GLN A 54 -14.07 15.65 -4.23
CA GLN A 54 -13.58 14.46 -4.93
C GLN A 54 -12.77 13.53 -4.01
N PHE A 55 -13.33 13.27 -2.81
CA PHE A 55 -12.64 12.60 -1.72
C PHE A 55 -13.60 11.75 -0.90
N TYR A 56 -13.13 10.60 -0.39
CA TYR A 56 -13.89 9.79 0.56
C TYR A 56 -13.27 9.86 1.95
N HIS A 57 -14.11 9.71 2.98
CA HIS A 57 -13.69 9.62 4.37
C HIS A 57 -14.62 8.69 5.15
N CYS A 58 -14.07 7.79 5.94
CA CYS A 58 -14.82 6.93 6.86
C CYS A 58 -14.67 7.43 8.30
N PHE A 59 -15.79 7.81 8.92
CA PHE A 59 -15.79 8.26 10.32
C PHE A 59 -15.60 7.11 11.33
N GLY A 60 -15.74 5.85 10.90
CA GLY A 60 -15.54 4.67 11.75
C GLY A 60 -14.08 4.27 11.88
N CYS A 61 -13.38 4.08 10.76
CA CYS A 61 -11.99 3.60 10.75
C CYS A 61 -10.94 4.63 10.34
N GLY A 62 -11.36 5.85 9.93
CA GLY A 62 -10.45 6.91 9.49
C GLY A 62 -9.89 6.73 8.08
N ALA A 63 -10.27 5.69 7.33
CA ALA A 63 -9.85 5.51 5.93
C ALA A 63 -10.32 6.68 5.08
N HIS A 64 -9.43 7.25 4.28
CA HIS A 64 -9.71 8.42 3.46
C HIS A 64 -8.83 8.49 2.22
N GLY A 65 -9.28 9.17 1.17
CA GLY A 65 -8.49 9.33 -0.04
C GLY A 65 -9.25 9.80 -1.28
N THR A 66 -8.52 9.89 -2.38
CA THR A 66 -9.02 10.20 -3.73
C THR A 66 -9.52 8.94 -4.45
N SER A 67 -10.02 9.09 -5.68
CA SER A 67 -10.37 7.96 -6.55
C SER A 67 -9.19 7.02 -6.78
N ILE A 68 -7.97 7.55 -6.92
CA ILE A 68 -6.74 6.76 -7.06
C ILE A 68 -6.48 5.98 -5.77
N GLY A 69 -6.50 6.68 -4.63
CA GLY A 69 -6.32 6.07 -3.31
C GLY A 69 -7.34 4.97 -3.04
N PHE A 70 -8.62 5.18 -3.41
CA PHE A 70 -9.67 4.17 -3.27
C PHE A 70 -9.35 2.88 -4.04
N LEU A 71 -8.94 2.98 -5.30
CA LEU A 71 -8.59 1.79 -6.09
C LEU A 71 -7.35 1.07 -5.56
N ILE A 72 -6.37 1.81 -5.04
CA ILE A 72 -5.19 1.23 -4.40
C ILE A 72 -5.60 0.45 -3.14
N GLU A 73 -6.33 1.08 -2.23
CA GLU A 73 -6.73 0.53 -0.94
C GLU A 73 -7.77 -0.60 -1.09
N TYR A 74 -8.80 -0.38 -1.92
CA TYR A 74 -9.90 -1.34 -2.08
C TYR A 74 -9.58 -2.49 -3.02
N SER A 75 -8.98 -2.19 -4.20
CA SER A 75 -8.73 -3.19 -5.23
C SER A 75 -7.33 -3.80 -5.16
N GLY A 76 -6.43 -3.27 -4.29
CA GLY A 76 -5.05 -3.71 -4.18
C GLY A 76 -4.22 -3.40 -5.44
N MET A 77 -4.66 -2.45 -6.26
CA MET A 77 -3.94 -2.03 -7.47
C MET A 77 -2.66 -1.28 -7.11
N GLY A 78 -1.63 -1.39 -7.97
CA GLY A 78 -0.51 -0.46 -7.92
C GLY A 78 -0.93 0.95 -8.34
N PHE A 79 -0.20 1.98 -7.92
CA PHE A 79 -0.50 3.38 -8.28
C PHE A 79 -0.66 3.59 -9.79
N VAL A 80 0.27 3.08 -10.59
CA VAL A 80 0.24 3.18 -12.06
C VAL A 80 -0.98 2.48 -12.65
N ASP A 81 -1.36 1.32 -12.11
CA ASP A 81 -2.52 0.55 -12.57
C ASP A 81 -3.83 1.26 -12.23
N ALA A 82 -3.93 1.84 -11.02
CA ALA A 82 -5.10 2.63 -10.62
C ALA A 82 -5.27 3.86 -11.52
N VAL A 83 -4.16 4.57 -11.81
CA VAL A 83 -4.18 5.72 -12.73
C VAL A 83 -4.58 5.28 -14.15
N LYS A 84 -4.07 4.15 -14.65
CA LYS A 84 -4.45 3.63 -15.97
C LYS A 84 -5.92 3.23 -16.05
N ASP A 85 -6.45 2.57 -15.02
CA ASP A 85 -7.86 2.16 -14.96
C ASP A 85 -8.79 3.38 -14.99
N LEU A 86 -8.49 4.39 -14.16
CA LEU A 86 -9.27 5.63 -14.13
C LEU A 86 -9.18 6.39 -15.46
N ALA A 87 -7.97 6.51 -16.03
CA ALA A 87 -7.75 7.20 -17.30
C ALA A 87 -8.51 6.54 -18.45
N GLN A 88 -8.51 5.22 -18.51
CA GLN A 88 -9.30 4.47 -19.49
C GLN A 88 -10.80 4.73 -19.34
N GLY A 89 -11.29 4.83 -18.09
CA GLY A 89 -12.71 5.10 -17.80
C GLY A 89 -13.19 6.47 -18.30
N VAL A 90 -12.30 7.45 -18.40
CA VAL A 90 -12.60 8.84 -18.86
C VAL A 90 -11.99 9.17 -20.24
N GLY A 91 -11.48 8.16 -20.95
CA GLY A 91 -10.93 8.33 -22.30
C GLY A 91 -9.61 9.08 -22.36
N MET A 92 -8.86 9.13 -21.25
CA MET A 92 -7.54 9.73 -21.20
C MET A 92 -6.45 8.69 -21.47
N VAL A 93 -5.41 9.11 -22.17
CA VAL A 93 -4.21 8.28 -22.38
C VAL A 93 -3.16 8.70 -21.38
N VAL A 94 -2.75 7.76 -20.49
CA VAL A 94 -1.71 8.03 -19.50
C VAL A 94 -0.40 8.34 -20.23
N PRO A 95 0.25 9.50 -20.02
CA PRO A 95 1.56 9.77 -20.56
C PRO A 95 2.54 8.77 -19.98
N ASP A 96 3.22 8.03 -20.83
CA ASP A 96 4.19 7.05 -20.39
C ASP A 96 5.44 7.73 -19.84
N VAL A 97 5.89 7.28 -18.70
CA VAL A 97 6.81 7.97 -17.81
C VAL A 97 8.24 7.46 -17.88
N ASP A 98 8.54 6.69 -18.88
CA ASP A 98 9.93 6.40 -19.22
C ASP A 98 10.36 7.20 -20.45
N ASP A 99 10.81 8.43 -20.24
CA ASP A 99 11.38 9.31 -21.27
C ASP A 99 12.59 8.72 -22.00
N LYS A 100 13.03 7.51 -21.60
CA LYS A 100 14.18 6.79 -22.17
C LYS A 100 13.78 5.76 -23.23
N ILE A 101 12.49 5.39 -23.36
CA ILE A 101 12.07 4.38 -24.34
C ILE A 101 11.26 5.05 -25.46
N PRO A 102 11.71 4.93 -26.73
CA PRO A 102 11.00 5.48 -27.89
C PRO A 102 9.56 4.95 -28.01
N PRO A 103 8.59 5.72 -28.49
CA PRO A 103 7.18 5.28 -28.64
C PRO A 103 7.00 3.99 -29.43
N ALA A 104 7.83 3.77 -30.44
CA ALA A 104 7.82 2.53 -31.23
C ALA A 104 8.22 1.30 -30.40
N GLN A 105 9.22 1.43 -29.54
CA GLN A 105 9.63 0.33 -28.64
C GLN A 105 8.57 0.05 -27.57
N ARG A 106 7.84 1.07 -27.12
CA ARG A 106 6.72 0.92 -26.18
C ARG A 106 5.57 0.15 -26.79
N ALA A 107 5.19 0.48 -28.01
CA ALA A 107 4.15 -0.25 -28.75
C ALA A 107 4.53 -1.72 -28.92
N VAL A 108 5.82 -2.00 -29.18
CA VAL A 108 6.33 -3.37 -29.26
C VAL A 108 6.26 -4.09 -27.91
N GLN A 109 6.67 -3.45 -26.81
CA GLN A 109 6.58 -4.05 -25.47
C GLN A 109 5.14 -4.31 -25.04
N GLN A 110 4.22 -3.39 -25.36
CA GLN A 110 2.79 -3.57 -25.05
C GLN A 110 2.18 -4.69 -25.89
N ALA A 111 2.49 -4.75 -27.17
CA ALA A 111 2.06 -5.84 -28.05
C ALA A 111 2.64 -7.18 -27.58
N GLN A 112 3.90 -7.20 -27.14
CA GLN A 112 4.58 -8.36 -26.57
C GLN A 112 3.92 -8.86 -25.27
N SER A 113 3.58 -7.94 -24.36
CA SER A 113 2.87 -8.26 -23.11
C SER A 113 1.47 -8.82 -23.39
N LEU A 114 0.74 -8.25 -24.34
CA LEU A 114 -0.56 -8.76 -24.76
C LEU A 114 -0.43 -10.15 -25.38
N ALA A 115 0.53 -10.36 -26.27
CA ALA A 115 0.78 -11.66 -26.87
C ALA A 115 1.15 -12.74 -25.82
N MET A 116 1.95 -12.40 -24.79
CA MET A 116 2.25 -13.31 -23.69
C MET A 116 1.01 -13.63 -22.84
N THR A 117 0.17 -12.64 -22.55
CA THR A 117 -1.08 -12.83 -21.78
C THR A 117 -2.04 -13.75 -22.53
N ASP A 118 -2.20 -13.52 -23.83
CA ASP A 118 -3.05 -14.34 -24.69
C ASP A 118 -2.52 -15.79 -24.81
N ALA A 119 -1.20 -15.95 -24.93
CA ALA A 119 -0.57 -17.26 -24.95
C ALA A 119 -0.79 -18.03 -23.65
N LEU A 120 -0.61 -17.38 -22.50
CA LEU A 120 -0.85 -17.99 -21.18
C LEU A 120 -2.33 -18.38 -21.00
N GLN A 121 -3.26 -17.54 -21.45
CA GLN A 121 -4.68 -17.84 -21.37
C GLN A 121 -5.05 -19.04 -22.26
N GLN A 122 -4.58 -19.08 -23.51
CA GLN A 122 -4.81 -20.21 -24.42
C GLN A 122 -4.21 -21.51 -23.88
N ALA A 123 -2.99 -21.46 -23.31
CA ALA A 123 -2.39 -22.60 -22.65
C ALA A 123 -3.20 -23.06 -21.43
N CYS A 124 -3.74 -22.11 -20.64
CA CYS A 124 -4.61 -22.45 -19.51
C CYS A 124 -5.86 -23.19 -19.96
N ASP A 125 -6.53 -22.71 -21.02
CA ASP A 125 -7.73 -23.36 -21.56
C ASP A 125 -7.42 -24.74 -22.14
N PHE A 126 -6.28 -24.89 -22.81
CA PHE A 126 -5.78 -26.19 -23.26
C PHE A 126 -5.55 -27.15 -22.08
N TYR A 127 -4.82 -26.76 -21.05
CA TYR A 127 -4.56 -27.64 -19.90
C TYR A 127 -5.86 -28.03 -19.16
N ARG A 128 -6.83 -27.12 -19.06
CA ARG A 128 -8.17 -27.39 -18.52
C ARG A 128 -8.93 -28.42 -19.35
N ALA A 129 -8.85 -28.33 -20.67
CA ALA A 129 -9.46 -29.29 -21.57
C ALA A 129 -8.80 -30.67 -21.44
N GLN A 130 -7.46 -30.72 -21.34
CA GLN A 130 -6.71 -31.95 -21.16
C GLN A 130 -7.01 -32.63 -19.83
N LEU A 131 -7.21 -31.87 -18.74
CA LEU A 131 -7.59 -32.46 -17.44
C LEU A 131 -8.89 -33.25 -17.53
N ARG A 132 -9.88 -32.74 -18.27
CA ARG A 132 -11.18 -33.43 -18.44
C ARG A 132 -11.05 -34.79 -19.14
N GLN A 133 -9.99 -34.98 -19.92
CA GLN A 133 -9.72 -36.19 -20.72
C GLN A 133 -8.62 -37.10 -20.11
N ALA A 134 -8.08 -36.74 -18.93
CA ALA A 134 -6.97 -37.43 -18.29
C ALA A 134 -7.45 -38.21 -17.05
N PRO A 135 -7.87 -39.48 -17.17
CA PRO A 135 -8.41 -40.25 -16.05
C PRO A 135 -7.43 -40.42 -14.88
N GLY A 136 -6.13 -40.56 -15.16
CA GLY A 136 -5.09 -40.63 -14.13
C GLY A 136 -4.96 -39.35 -13.30
N ALA A 137 -4.97 -38.19 -13.99
CA ALA A 137 -4.95 -36.90 -13.33
C ALA A 137 -6.20 -36.66 -12.47
N ILE A 138 -7.38 -37.03 -12.99
CA ILE A 138 -8.64 -36.94 -12.26
C ILE A 138 -8.61 -37.85 -11.03
N ALA A 139 -8.15 -39.10 -11.19
CA ALA A 139 -8.06 -40.04 -10.08
C ALA A 139 -7.11 -39.53 -9.00
N TYR A 140 -5.96 -38.95 -9.41
CA TYR A 140 -5.02 -38.32 -8.48
C TYR A 140 -5.67 -37.22 -7.66
N LEU A 141 -6.37 -36.26 -8.32
CA LEU A 141 -7.05 -35.15 -7.64
C LEU A 141 -8.17 -35.64 -6.71
N LYS A 142 -8.96 -36.66 -7.15
CA LYS A 142 -9.97 -37.32 -6.30
C LYS A 142 -9.33 -38.01 -5.12
N GLY A 143 -8.20 -38.70 -5.30
CA GLY A 143 -7.43 -39.30 -4.22
C GLY A 143 -6.91 -38.31 -3.19
N ARG A 144 -6.68 -37.06 -3.63
CA ARG A 144 -6.41 -35.91 -2.76
C ARG A 144 -7.68 -35.24 -2.21
N GLY A 145 -8.84 -35.84 -2.44
CA GLY A 145 -10.13 -35.36 -1.96
C GLY A 145 -10.62 -34.08 -2.63
N LEU A 146 -10.08 -33.70 -3.79
CA LEU A 146 -10.51 -32.47 -4.50
C LEU A 146 -11.70 -32.77 -5.42
N THR A 147 -12.68 -31.84 -5.44
CA THR A 147 -13.86 -31.91 -6.31
C THR A 147 -13.61 -31.21 -7.66
N GLY A 148 -14.43 -31.55 -8.64
CA GLY A 148 -14.41 -30.85 -9.94
C GLY A 148 -14.78 -29.37 -9.83
N GLU A 149 -15.60 -29.01 -8.85
CA GLU A 149 -16.01 -27.62 -8.60
C GLU A 149 -14.82 -26.75 -8.16
N VAL A 150 -14.06 -27.22 -7.17
CA VAL A 150 -12.85 -26.51 -6.69
C VAL A 150 -11.79 -26.47 -7.79
N ALA A 151 -11.58 -27.58 -8.51
CA ALA A 151 -10.65 -27.59 -9.64
C ALA A 151 -11.05 -26.56 -10.73
N ALA A 152 -12.35 -26.42 -11.01
CA ALA A 152 -12.84 -25.42 -11.95
C ALA A 152 -12.67 -23.97 -11.43
N ARG A 153 -12.94 -23.73 -10.13
CA ARG A 153 -12.77 -22.43 -9.47
C ARG A 153 -11.33 -21.93 -9.60
N PHE A 154 -10.35 -22.79 -9.35
CA PHE A 154 -8.93 -22.45 -9.46
C PHE A 154 -8.38 -22.59 -10.89
N GLY A 155 -9.20 -23.02 -11.85
CA GLY A 155 -8.82 -23.19 -13.25
C GLY A 155 -7.75 -24.27 -13.46
N MET A 156 -7.72 -25.28 -12.58
CA MET A 156 -6.73 -26.35 -12.63
C MET A 156 -6.77 -27.10 -13.97
N GLY A 157 -5.62 -27.55 -14.43
CA GLY A 157 -5.43 -28.24 -15.68
C GLY A 157 -4.49 -29.44 -15.58
N TYR A 158 -4.23 -30.05 -16.72
CA TYR A 158 -3.23 -31.11 -16.85
C TYR A 158 -2.36 -30.88 -18.09
N ALA A 159 -1.06 -30.89 -17.93
CA ALA A 159 -0.10 -30.90 -19.01
C ALA A 159 0.19 -32.38 -19.38
N PRO A 160 -0.18 -32.84 -20.58
CA PRO A 160 0.02 -34.23 -21.00
C PRO A 160 1.50 -34.61 -21.09
N SER A 161 1.77 -35.92 -21.17
CA SER A 161 3.07 -36.43 -21.57
C SER A 161 3.36 -36.06 -23.02
N GLY A 162 4.60 -35.81 -23.34
CA GLY A 162 5.02 -35.37 -24.68
C GLY A 162 5.80 -34.07 -24.64
N TRP A 163 6.52 -33.79 -25.71
CA TRP A 163 7.49 -32.72 -25.76
C TRP A 163 6.97 -31.41 -26.38
N ASP A 164 5.88 -31.47 -27.15
CA ASP A 164 5.37 -30.36 -27.95
C ASP A 164 3.83 -30.35 -28.05
N ASN A 165 3.13 -30.71 -27.00
CA ASN A 165 1.67 -30.76 -26.95
C ASN A 165 1.02 -29.38 -27.25
N LEU A 166 1.67 -28.29 -26.84
CA LEU A 166 1.21 -26.92 -27.09
C LEU A 166 1.23 -26.56 -28.59
N ARG A 167 1.93 -27.31 -29.43
CA ARG A 167 1.89 -27.14 -30.89
C ARG A 167 0.47 -27.34 -31.47
N SER A 168 -0.37 -28.11 -30.79
CA SER A 168 -1.77 -28.27 -31.17
C SER A 168 -2.62 -27.00 -30.94
N VAL A 169 -2.17 -26.13 -30.04
CA VAL A 169 -2.83 -24.85 -29.71
C VAL A 169 -2.20 -23.69 -30.47
N PHE A 170 -0.89 -23.74 -30.64
CA PHE A 170 -0.11 -22.70 -31.30
C PHE A 170 0.46 -23.21 -32.62
N PRO A 171 -0.26 -22.93 -33.75
CA PRO A 171 0.22 -23.37 -35.09
C PRO A 171 1.62 -22.83 -35.40
N ASP A 172 1.90 -21.58 -35.01
CA ASP A 172 3.26 -21.04 -35.03
C ASP A 172 3.93 -21.27 -33.67
N TYR A 173 4.53 -22.45 -33.51
CA TYR A 173 5.22 -22.82 -32.27
C TYR A 173 6.56 -22.08 -32.07
N GLU A 174 7.01 -21.35 -33.12
CA GLU A 174 8.25 -20.58 -33.09
C GLU A 174 8.06 -19.16 -32.55
N VAL A 175 6.83 -18.73 -32.23
CA VAL A 175 6.54 -17.41 -31.67
C VAL A 175 7.31 -17.18 -30.38
N LEU A 176 7.98 -16.03 -30.29
CA LEU A 176 8.83 -15.65 -29.15
C LEU A 176 8.03 -15.57 -27.84
N ALA A 177 6.77 -15.15 -27.90
CA ALA A 177 5.89 -15.05 -26.75
C ALA A 177 5.75 -16.36 -25.96
N LEU A 178 5.88 -17.53 -26.59
CA LEU A 178 5.82 -18.83 -25.90
C LEU A 178 7.07 -19.07 -25.02
N VAL A 179 8.21 -18.60 -25.46
CA VAL A 179 9.48 -18.70 -24.68
C VAL A 179 9.47 -17.64 -23.57
N GLU A 180 9.13 -16.41 -23.91
CA GLU A 180 9.09 -15.28 -22.97
C GLU A 180 8.06 -15.46 -21.85
N SER A 181 6.92 -16.09 -22.14
CA SER A 181 5.92 -16.47 -21.14
C SER A 181 6.33 -17.69 -20.29
N GLY A 182 7.42 -18.37 -20.65
CA GLY A 182 7.92 -19.55 -19.98
C GLY A 182 7.08 -20.81 -20.21
N LEU A 183 6.25 -20.85 -21.26
CA LEU A 183 5.49 -22.04 -21.67
C LEU A 183 6.37 -23.06 -22.37
N VAL A 184 7.36 -22.59 -23.12
CA VAL A 184 8.24 -23.36 -23.97
C VAL A 184 9.70 -23.07 -23.61
N ILE A 185 10.56 -24.06 -23.71
CA ILE A 185 12.00 -23.97 -23.49
C ILE A 185 12.72 -24.06 -24.83
N ASP A 186 13.55 -23.06 -25.13
CA ASP A 186 14.53 -23.10 -26.21
C ASP A 186 15.89 -23.55 -25.65
N LYS A 187 16.37 -24.72 -26.06
CA LYS A 187 17.69 -25.19 -25.69
C LYS A 187 18.54 -25.32 -26.95
N VAL A 188 19.70 -24.68 -26.96
CA VAL A 188 20.72 -24.88 -27.98
C VAL A 188 21.65 -25.98 -27.47
N ASP A 189 21.87 -27.04 -28.24
CA ASP A 189 22.82 -28.09 -27.86
C ASP A 189 24.24 -27.49 -27.74
N GLU A 190 25.03 -28.00 -26.78
CA GLU A 190 26.39 -27.52 -26.47
C GLU A 190 27.32 -27.50 -27.69
N ASP A 191 27.02 -28.31 -28.70
CA ASP A 191 27.76 -28.38 -29.99
C ASP A 191 27.27 -27.37 -31.05
N GLY A 192 26.36 -26.44 -30.69
CA GLY A 192 25.94 -25.32 -31.56
C GLY A 192 25.05 -25.69 -32.76
N GLY A 193 24.60 -26.94 -32.87
CA GLY A 193 24.03 -27.48 -34.12
C GLY A 193 22.52 -27.61 -34.20
N ASN A 194 21.78 -27.80 -33.13
CA ASN A 194 20.33 -27.98 -33.20
C ASN A 194 19.62 -27.24 -32.06
N LYS A 195 18.72 -26.33 -32.42
CA LYS A 195 17.75 -25.76 -31.46
C LYS A 195 16.69 -26.81 -31.18
N LYS A 196 16.57 -27.22 -29.91
CA LYS A 196 15.46 -28.05 -29.45
C LYS A 196 14.49 -27.18 -28.69
N ARG A 197 13.26 -27.08 -29.20
CA ARG A 197 12.17 -26.37 -28.59
C ARG A 197 11.15 -27.37 -28.08
N TYR A 198 10.74 -27.26 -26.80
CA TYR A 198 9.83 -28.20 -26.16
C TYR A 198 9.03 -27.55 -25.03
N ASP A 199 7.86 -28.13 -24.74
CA ASP A 199 6.98 -27.70 -23.65
C ASP A 199 7.66 -27.78 -22.30
N ARG A 200 7.55 -26.71 -21.52
CA ARG A 200 8.12 -26.67 -20.17
C ARG A 200 7.42 -27.62 -19.21
N PHE A 201 6.10 -27.70 -19.29
CA PHE A 201 5.29 -28.51 -18.40
C PHE A 201 4.85 -29.79 -19.12
N ARG A 202 5.13 -30.93 -18.49
CA ARG A 202 4.83 -32.26 -19.00
C ARG A 202 4.48 -33.18 -17.84
N GLU A 203 3.43 -34.01 -17.98
CA GLU A 203 2.93 -34.94 -16.96
C GLU A 203 2.69 -34.27 -15.59
N ARG A 204 2.03 -33.10 -15.61
CA ARG A 204 1.83 -32.31 -14.39
C ARG A 204 0.40 -31.81 -14.27
N ILE A 205 -0.11 -31.83 -13.03
CA ILE A 205 -1.27 -31.02 -12.66
C ILE A 205 -0.86 -29.56 -12.72
N MET A 206 -1.64 -28.75 -13.40
CA MET A 206 -1.34 -27.33 -13.66
C MET A 206 -2.18 -26.45 -12.76
N PHE A 207 -1.53 -25.51 -12.10
CA PHE A 207 -2.10 -24.48 -11.24
C PHE A 207 -1.85 -23.13 -11.89
N PRO A 208 -2.84 -22.52 -12.55
CA PRO A 208 -2.66 -21.18 -13.13
C PRO A 208 -2.48 -20.15 -12.02
N ILE A 209 -1.46 -19.32 -12.16
CA ILE A 209 -1.17 -18.21 -11.26
C ILE A 209 -1.79 -16.97 -11.88
N ARG A 210 -2.60 -16.24 -11.11
CA ARG A 210 -3.31 -15.06 -11.58
C ARG A 210 -2.86 -13.80 -10.86
N ASN A 211 -2.82 -12.72 -11.64
CA ASN A 211 -2.63 -11.38 -11.07
C ASN A 211 -3.92 -10.87 -10.42
N THR A 212 -3.88 -9.68 -9.83
CA THR A 212 -5.03 -9.04 -9.19
C THR A 212 -6.20 -8.75 -10.14
N LYS A 213 -6.00 -8.77 -11.46
CA LYS A 213 -7.07 -8.61 -12.49
C LYS A 213 -7.68 -9.95 -12.92
N GLY A 214 -7.17 -11.07 -12.41
CA GLY A 214 -7.62 -12.42 -12.79
C GLY A 214 -6.97 -12.98 -14.04
N GLN A 215 -6.03 -12.25 -14.67
CA GLN A 215 -5.30 -12.71 -15.84
C GLN A 215 -4.26 -13.76 -15.44
N VAL A 216 -4.11 -14.79 -16.24
CA VAL A 216 -3.06 -15.81 -16.04
C VAL A 216 -1.71 -15.22 -16.40
N ILE A 217 -0.78 -15.26 -15.46
CA ILE A 217 0.57 -14.70 -15.58
C ILE A 217 1.68 -15.77 -15.54
N GLY A 218 1.32 -16.99 -15.17
CA GLY A 218 2.23 -18.12 -15.09
C GLY A 218 1.54 -19.37 -14.56
N PHE A 219 2.31 -20.40 -14.32
CA PHE A 219 1.82 -21.69 -13.83
C PHE A 219 2.74 -22.30 -12.78
N GLY A 220 2.14 -23.00 -11.81
CA GLY A 220 2.78 -24.05 -11.05
C GLY A 220 2.40 -25.40 -11.63
N GLY A 221 3.32 -26.35 -11.69
CA GLY A 221 3.07 -27.70 -12.18
C GLY A 221 3.50 -28.75 -11.17
N ARG A 222 2.60 -29.60 -10.69
CA ARG A 222 2.90 -30.73 -9.80
C ARG A 222 2.92 -32.04 -10.57
N VAL A 223 4.00 -32.80 -10.44
CA VAL A 223 4.09 -34.15 -11.03
C VAL A 223 3.10 -35.11 -10.37
N LEU A 224 2.55 -36.05 -11.17
CA LEU A 224 1.61 -37.05 -10.66
C LEU A 224 2.31 -38.13 -9.86
N ASP A 225 3.34 -38.77 -10.43
CA ASP A 225 4.06 -39.90 -9.84
C ASP A 225 5.57 -39.67 -9.90
N GLY A 226 6.24 -39.66 -8.75
CA GLY A 226 7.68 -39.88 -8.54
C GLY A 226 8.70 -39.09 -9.32
N GLY A 227 8.28 -38.14 -10.18
CA GLY A 227 9.19 -37.34 -10.99
C GLY A 227 9.78 -36.15 -10.21
N GLU A 228 10.97 -35.72 -10.57
CA GLU A 228 11.61 -34.54 -10.01
C GLU A 228 11.72 -33.41 -11.05
N PRO A 229 11.59 -32.14 -10.61
CA PRO A 229 11.18 -31.70 -9.29
C PRO A 229 9.67 -31.92 -9.04
N LYS A 230 9.29 -32.22 -7.77
CA LYS A 230 7.90 -32.42 -7.36
C LYS A 230 7.00 -31.25 -7.80
N TYR A 231 7.47 -30.03 -7.63
CA TYR A 231 6.83 -28.80 -8.13
C TYR A 231 7.77 -28.07 -9.10
N LEU A 232 7.22 -27.62 -10.22
CA LEU A 232 7.90 -26.81 -11.22
C LEU A 232 7.09 -25.55 -11.46
N ASN A 233 7.70 -24.38 -11.31
CA ASN A 233 7.05 -23.09 -11.56
C ASN A 233 7.50 -22.49 -12.89
N SER A 234 6.68 -21.59 -13.45
CA SER A 234 7.12 -20.67 -14.49
C SER A 234 8.40 -19.96 -14.06
N PRO A 235 9.30 -19.64 -15.01
CA PRO A 235 10.44 -18.79 -14.72
C PRO A 235 9.98 -17.38 -14.39
N GLU A 236 10.88 -16.53 -13.92
CA GLU A 236 10.66 -15.08 -13.86
C GLU A 236 10.42 -14.57 -15.29
N THR A 237 9.37 -13.78 -15.48
CA THR A 237 8.99 -13.19 -16.77
C THR A 237 8.57 -11.73 -16.56
N PRO A 238 8.42 -10.93 -17.61
CA PRO A 238 7.86 -9.58 -17.48
C PRO A 238 6.46 -9.52 -16.84
N LEU A 239 5.69 -10.63 -16.93
CA LEU A 239 4.35 -10.73 -16.34
C LEU A 239 4.35 -11.38 -14.96
N PHE A 240 5.36 -12.17 -14.61
CA PHE A 240 5.37 -13.02 -13.43
C PHE A 240 6.68 -12.91 -12.65
N GLN A 241 6.58 -12.46 -11.41
CA GLN A 241 7.69 -12.39 -10.46
C GLN A 241 7.27 -13.06 -9.15
N LYS A 242 7.96 -14.16 -8.78
CA LYS A 242 7.62 -14.98 -7.59
C LYS A 242 7.66 -14.18 -6.29
N GLY A 243 8.57 -13.21 -6.19
CA GLY A 243 8.70 -12.35 -5.02
C GLY A 243 7.59 -11.31 -4.88
N PHE A 244 6.71 -11.17 -5.89
CA PHE A 244 5.61 -10.20 -5.90
C PHE A 244 4.24 -10.87 -5.90
N GLU A 245 4.09 -12.10 -6.43
CA GLU A 245 2.81 -12.73 -6.64
C GLU A 245 2.50 -13.80 -5.59
N LEU A 246 1.22 -13.96 -5.29
CA LEU A 246 0.70 -14.97 -4.37
C LEU A 246 -0.32 -15.83 -5.10
N TYR A 247 -0.22 -17.16 -4.93
CA TYR A 247 -1.20 -18.08 -5.49
C TYR A 247 -2.53 -18.00 -4.74
N GLY A 248 -3.62 -18.00 -5.47
CA GLY A 248 -4.97 -18.00 -4.91
C GLY A 248 -5.47 -16.64 -4.45
N LEU A 249 -4.65 -15.56 -4.50
CA LEU A 249 -5.06 -14.25 -4.00
C LEU A 249 -6.26 -13.67 -4.77
N PHE A 250 -6.34 -13.87 -6.08
CA PHE A 250 -7.49 -13.45 -6.87
C PHE A 250 -8.76 -14.20 -6.46
N GLU A 251 -8.67 -15.51 -6.31
CA GLU A 251 -9.77 -16.40 -5.93
C GLU A 251 -10.24 -16.18 -4.49
N ALA A 252 -9.32 -15.79 -3.60
CA ALA A 252 -9.56 -15.61 -2.17
C ALA A 252 -10.14 -14.23 -1.79
N ARG A 253 -10.07 -13.23 -2.66
CA ARG A 253 -10.37 -11.81 -2.34
C ARG A 253 -11.70 -11.59 -1.61
N GLN A 254 -12.78 -12.20 -2.12
CA GLN A 254 -14.08 -12.05 -1.49
C GLN A 254 -14.10 -12.71 -0.11
N ALA A 255 -13.57 -13.92 -0.01
CA ALA A 255 -13.52 -14.66 1.22
C ALA A 255 -12.64 -13.99 2.30
N ILE A 256 -11.54 -13.34 1.89
CA ILE A 256 -10.69 -12.54 2.80
C ILE A 256 -11.49 -11.39 3.40
N ARG A 257 -12.29 -10.69 2.59
CA ARG A 257 -13.16 -9.61 3.09
C ARG A 257 -14.23 -10.11 4.04
N ASP A 258 -14.87 -11.23 3.69
CA ASP A 258 -15.96 -11.80 4.47
C ASP A 258 -15.47 -12.36 5.80
N ALA A 259 -14.31 -13.03 5.80
CA ALA A 259 -13.67 -13.59 7.00
C ALA A 259 -12.93 -12.54 7.85
N GLY A 260 -12.51 -11.41 7.24
CA GLY A 260 -11.74 -10.36 7.90
C GLY A 260 -10.26 -10.71 8.14
N TYR A 261 -9.77 -11.84 7.59
CA TYR A 261 -8.37 -12.24 7.66
C TYR A 261 -7.94 -13.03 6.42
N VAL A 262 -6.64 -13.13 6.19
CA VAL A 262 -6.03 -13.99 5.18
C VAL A 262 -5.18 -15.05 5.84
N LEU A 263 -5.28 -16.28 5.33
CA LEU A 263 -4.44 -17.40 5.75
C LEU A 263 -3.36 -17.65 4.69
N VAL A 264 -2.09 -17.62 5.09
CA VAL A 264 -0.95 -17.79 4.19
C VAL A 264 -0.31 -19.15 4.44
N THR A 265 -0.27 -20.00 3.41
CA THR A 265 0.32 -21.33 3.44
C THR A 265 1.55 -21.43 2.53
N GLU A 266 2.21 -22.60 2.51
CA GLU A 266 3.43 -22.81 1.73
C GLU A 266 3.15 -23.29 0.29
N GLY A 267 2.02 -23.99 0.06
CA GLY A 267 1.80 -24.75 -1.18
C GLY A 267 0.49 -24.50 -1.90
N TYR A 268 0.51 -24.74 -3.21
CA TYR A 268 -0.69 -24.67 -4.08
C TYR A 268 -1.80 -25.62 -3.64
N MET A 269 -1.41 -26.86 -3.27
CA MET A 269 -2.39 -27.89 -2.87
C MET A 269 -3.10 -27.51 -1.59
N ASP A 270 -2.39 -26.91 -0.64
CA ASP A 270 -2.98 -26.49 0.64
C ASP A 270 -4.05 -25.42 0.41
N VAL A 271 -3.78 -24.44 -0.47
CA VAL A 271 -4.76 -23.42 -0.82
C VAL A 271 -6.02 -24.01 -1.43
N VAL A 272 -5.87 -24.94 -2.42
CA VAL A 272 -7.02 -25.53 -3.11
C VAL A 272 -7.80 -26.44 -2.15
N ALA A 273 -7.09 -27.23 -1.32
CA ALA A 273 -7.71 -28.12 -0.34
C ALA A 273 -8.44 -27.32 0.76
N LEU A 274 -7.80 -26.31 1.32
CA LEU A 274 -8.39 -25.44 2.33
C LEU A 274 -9.63 -24.72 1.79
N ALA A 275 -9.58 -24.23 0.55
CA ALA A 275 -10.74 -23.58 -0.07
C ALA A 275 -11.96 -24.52 -0.18
N GLN A 276 -11.74 -25.82 -0.39
CA GLN A 276 -12.78 -26.84 -0.39
C GLN A 276 -13.27 -27.19 1.01
N LEU A 277 -12.37 -27.16 1.98
CA LEU A 277 -12.64 -27.52 3.38
C LEU A 277 -13.22 -26.36 4.22
N GLY A 278 -13.61 -25.26 3.59
CA GLY A 278 -14.28 -24.13 4.27
C GLY A 278 -13.40 -22.91 4.53
N PHE A 279 -12.13 -22.93 4.08
CA PHE A 279 -11.17 -21.84 4.25
C PHE A 279 -10.75 -21.20 2.91
N PRO A 280 -11.69 -20.64 2.15
CA PRO A 280 -11.42 -20.06 0.83
C PRO A 280 -10.59 -18.78 0.85
N GLN A 281 -10.28 -18.22 2.02
CA GLN A 281 -9.39 -17.07 2.24
C GLN A 281 -7.90 -17.45 2.32
N ALA A 282 -7.55 -18.72 1.99
CA ALA A 282 -6.18 -19.21 1.95
C ALA A 282 -5.45 -18.75 0.67
N VAL A 283 -4.17 -18.41 0.80
CA VAL A 283 -3.24 -18.07 -0.28
C VAL A 283 -1.88 -18.71 -0.02
N ALA A 284 -1.02 -18.80 -1.05
CA ALA A 284 0.32 -19.36 -0.84
C ALA A 284 1.41 -18.53 -1.54
N THR A 285 2.64 -18.65 -1.01
CA THR A 285 3.84 -18.22 -1.71
C THR A 285 4.19 -19.19 -2.85
N LEU A 286 5.04 -18.75 -3.77
CA LEU A 286 5.29 -19.45 -5.05
C LEU A 286 6.62 -20.24 -5.06
N GLY A 287 6.88 -21.00 -3.99
CA GLY A 287 8.14 -21.73 -3.84
C GLY A 287 9.34 -20.83 -3.53
N THR A 288 9.07 -19.65 -2.99
CA THR A 288 10.04 -18.70 -2.47
C THR A 288 9.66 -18.32 -1.04
N ALA A 289 10.61 -17.81 -0.27
CA ALA A 289 10.30 -17.23 1.03
C ALA A 289 9.32 -16.05 0.88
N CYS A 290 8.49 -15.83 1.89
CA CYS A 290 7.63 -14.65 1.97
C CYS A 290 8.50 -13.38 1.95
N THR A 291 8.14 -12.43 1.09
CA THR A 291 8.84 -11.15 0.94
C THR A 291 8.05 -10.02 1.60
N SER A 292 8.69 -8.89 1.87
CA SER A 292 8.02 -7.68 2.36
C SER A 292 6.93 -7.18 1.39
N THR A 293 7.11 -7.39 0.07
CA THR A 293 6.11 -7.08 -0.95
C THR A 293 4.88 -7.99 -0.85
N HIS A 294 5.07 -9.29 -0.57
CA HIS A 294 3.95 -10.20 -0.29
C HIS A 294 3.16 -9.72 0.92
N VAL A 295 3.84 -9.39 2.03
CA VAL A 295 3.19 -8.87 3.24
C VAL A 295 2.42 -7.59 2.95
N GLN A 296 2.99 -6.67 2.20
CA GLN A 296 2.32 -5.44 1.79
C GLN A 296 1.05 -5.71 0.97
N LYS A 297 1.11 -6.66 0.00
CA LYS A 297 -0.08 -7.06 -0.78
C LYS A 297 -1.17 -7.67 0.11
N LEU A 298 -0.79 -8.51 1.07
CA LEU A 298 -1.73 -9.12 2.02
C LEU A 298 -2.39 -8.07 2.91
N LEU A 299 -1.59 -7.17 3.49
CA LEU A 299 -2.06 -6.10 4.36
C LEU A 299 -2.91 -5.03 3.65
N ARG A 300 -2.89 -5.00 2.31
CA ARG A 300 -3.84 -4.23 1.49
C ARG A 300 -5.20 -4.91 1.35
N GLN A 301 -5.31 -6.23 1.57
CA GLN A 301 -6.58 -6.95 1.50
C GLN A 301 -7.30 -7.00 2.84
N THR A 302 -6.55 -7.04 3.95
CA THR A 302 -7.08 -7.14 5.32
C THR A 302 -6.04 -6.67 6.33
N ASP A 303 -6.51 -6.25 7.51
CA ASP A 303 -5.63 -5.90 8.64
C ASP A 303 -5.10 -7.11 9.40
N ASN A 304 -5.62 -8.33 9.13
CA ASN A 304 -5.30 -9.54 9.86
C ASN A 304 -4.66 -10.58 8.92
N VAL A 305 -3.38 -10.88 9.12
CA VAL A 305 -2.63 -11.89 8.37
C VAL A 305 -2.21 -13.02 9.29
N ILE A 306 -2.53 -14.25 8.91
CA ILE A 306 -2.16 -15.43 9.67
C ILE A 306 -1.32 -16.32 8.77
N PHE A 307 -0.08 -16.55 9.18
CA PHE A 307 0.82 -17.48 8.50
C PHE A 307 0.68 -18.87 9.11
N SER A 308 0.39 -19.87 8.30
CA SER A 308 0.36 -21.27 8.68
C SER A 308 1.57 -22.00 8.10
N PHE A 309 2.38 -22.53 8.99
CA PHE A 309 3.61 -23.25 8.64
C PHE A 309 3.51 -24.71 9.09
N ASP A 310 4.17 -25.59 8.34
CA ASP A 310 4.36 -26.96 8.74
C ASP A 310 5.15 -27.02 10.07
N GLY A 311 4.87 -27.99 10.92
CA GLY A 311 5.51 -28.11 12.24
C GLY A 311 6.97 -28.53 12.20
N ASP A 312 7.54 -28.79 11.03
CA ASP A 312 8.90 -29.26 10.82
C ASP A 312 9.98 -28.15 10.91
N LYS A 313 11.26 -28.54 10.79
CA LYS A 313 12.38 -27.58 10.80
C LYS A 313 12.37 -26.63 9.60
N ALA A 314 11.81 -27.02 8.45
CA ALA A 314 11.75 -26.17 7.27
C ALA A 314 10.70 -25.09 7.44
N GLY A 315 9.49 -25.46 7.94
CA GLY A 315 8.43 -24.52 8.27
C GLY A 315 8.85 -23.49 9.32
N ARG A 316 9.62 -23.88 10.35
CA ARG A 316 10.17 -22.93 11.34
C ARG A 316 11.12 -21.92 10.71
N ARG A 317 11.99 -22.35 9.78
CA ARG A 317 12.86 -21.42 9.02
C ARG A 317 12.06 -20.49 8.10
N ALA A 318 10.99 -21.02 7.50
CA ALA A 318 10.07 -20.20 6.68
C ALA A 318 9.35 -19.16 7.54
N ALA A 319 8.88 -19.55 8.73
CA ALA A 319 8.27 -18.65 9.70
C ALA A 319 9.21 -17.51 10.12
N ARG A 320 10.49 -17.80 10.37
CA ARG A 320 11.49 -16.79 10.72
C ARG A 320 11.68 -15.76 9.60
N ARG A 321 11.77 -16.24 8.34
CA ARG A 321 11.87 -15.34 7.18
C ARG A 321 10.60 -14.51 6.97
N ALA A 322 9.43 -15.11 7.21
CA ALA A 322 8.16 -14.38 7.16
C ALA A 322 8.07 -13.32 8.26
N LEU A 323 8.53 -13.62 9.48
CA LEU A 323 8.65 -12.64 10.57
C LEU A 323 9.48 -11.44 10.10
N GLU A 324 10.69 -11.68 9.61
CA GLU A 324 11.59 -10.62 9.14
C GLU A 324 10.96 -9.78 8.00
N ALA A 325 10.24 -10.43 7.07
CA ALA A 325 9.53 -9.74 5.99
C ALA A 325 8.34 -8.87 6.48
N CYS A 326 7.74 -9.25 7.63
CA CYS A 326 6.63 -8.50 8.22
C CYS A 326 7.08 -7.22 8.93
N LEU A 327 8.26 -7.22 9.57
CA LEU A 327 8.68 -6.14 10.47
C LEU A 327 8.61 -4.73 9.86
N PRO A 328 9.01 -4.49 8.59
CA PRO A 328 8.90 -3.16 7.97
C PRO A 328 7.46 -2.72 7.70
N GLN A 329 6.50 -3.67 7.67
CA GLN A 329 5.10 -3.44 7.28
C GLN A 329 4.15 -3.36 8.48
N VAL A 330 4.63 -3.67 9.67
CA VAL A 330 3.81 -3.71 10.89
C VAL A 330 3.47 -2.30 11.37
N SER A 331 2.20 -2.09 11.70
CA SER A 331 1.67 -0.88 12.32
C SER A 331 0.68 -1.24 13.43
N ASP A 332 0.29 -0.26 14.25
CA ASP A 332 -0.51 -0.49 15.46
C ASP A 332 -1.94 -1.03 15.19
N ASN A 333 -2.45 -0.84 13.97
CA ASN A 333 -3.75 -1.32 13.52
C ASN A 333 -3.68 -2.64 12.74
N LYS A 334 -2.52 -3.24 12.54
CA LYS A 334 -2.33 -4.50 11.81
C LYS A 334 -2.06 -5.64 12.78
N THR A 335 -2.69 -6.79 12.53
CA THR A 335 -2.50 -8.01 13.31
C THR A 335 -1.83 -9.06 12.45
N ILE A 336 -0.66 -9.52 12.86
CA ILE A 336 0.04 -10.62 12.20
C ILE A 336 0.24 -11.73 13.22
N LYS A 337 -0.17 -12.95 12.86
CA LYS A 337 -0.07 -14.14 13.70
C LYS A 337 0.64 -15.26 12.97
N PHE A 338 1.21 -16.20 13.73
CA PHE A 338 1.92 -17.37 13.26
C PHE A 338 1.29 -18.62 13.86
N LEU A 339 0.78 -19.48 13.00
CA LEU A 339 0.20 -20.77 13.33
C LEU A 339 1.23 -21.85 13.05
N PHE A 340 1.51 -22.69 14.03
CA PHE A 340 2.39 -23.85 13.92
C PHE A 340 1.59 -25.10 14.17
N LEU A 341 1.38 -25.89 13.13
CA LEU A 341 0.69 -27.16 13.25
C LEU A 341 1.58 -28.23 13.91
N PRO A 342 1.01 -29.34 14.42
CA PRO A 342 1.79 -30.50 14.84
C PRO A 342 2.70 -31.02 13.72
N GLN A 343 3.84 -31.61 14.08
CA GLN A 343 4.91 -31.99 13.13
C GLN A 343 4.45 -32.92 11.99
N GLU A 344 3.42 -33.75 12.25
CA GLU A 344 2.86 -34.71 11.31
C GLU A 344 1.85 -34.12 10.33
N HIS A 345 1.46 -32.85 10.49
CA HIS A 345 0.40 -32.23 9.71
C HIS A 345 0.88 -31.03 8.87
N ASP A 346 0.39 -31.02 7.64
CA ASP A 346 0.19 -29.80 6.85
C ASP A 346 -1.27 -29.31 7.02
N PRO A 347 -1.63 -28.09 6.57
CA PRO A 347 -2.99 -27.58 6.74
C PRO A 347 -4.09 -28.48 6.16
N ASP A 348 -3.84 -29.11 4.99
CA ASP A 348 -4.79 -30.01 4.34
C ASP A 348 -5.04 -31.27 5.21
N SER A 349 -3.98 -31.93 5.63
CA SER A 349 -4.08 -33.15 6.45
C SER A 349 -4.68 -32.88 7.83
N PHE A 350 -4.35 -31.73 8.45
CA PHE A 350 -4.91 -31.36 9.75
C PHE A 350 -6.44 -31.20 9.69
N VAL A 351 -6.93 -30.41 8.70
CA VAL A 351 -8.39 -30.21 8.58
C VAL A 351 -9.13 -31.49 8.25
N ARG A 352 -8.53 -32.37 7.43
CA ARG A 352 -9.15 -33.68 7.12
C ARG A 352 -9.24 -34.60 8.31
N GLU A 353 -8.25 -34.61 9.18
CA GLU A 353 -8.20 -35.50 10.33
C GLU A 353 -8.95 -34.96 11.55
N ARG A 354 -8.78 -33.66 11.83
CA ARG A 354 -9.29 -33.02 13.05
C ARG A 354 -10.57 -32.22 12.84
N GLY A 355 -10.91 -31.93 11.60
CA GLY A 355 -12.09 -31.14 11.23
C GLY A 355 -11.84 -29.63 11.16
N ALA A 356 -12.81 -28.92 10.56
CA ALA A 356 -12.74 -27.47 10.36
C ALA A 356 -12.76 -26.70 11.70
N ASP A 357 -13.60 -27.10 12.65
CA ASP A 357 -13.73 -26.43 13.95
C ASP A 357 -12.41 -26.47 14.75
N ALA A 358 -11.67 -27.58 14.68
CA ALA A 358 -10.37 -27.69 15.33
C ALA A 358 -9.34 -26.75 14.67
N PHE A 359 -9.39 -26.61 13.34
CA PHE A 359 -8.48 -25.70 12.64
C PHE A 359 -8.83 -24.22 12.89
N GLU A 360 -10.11 -23.87 13.01
CA GLU A 360 -10.54 -22.53 13.44
C GLU A 360 -10.04 -22.19 14.84
N GLN A 361 -10.02 -23.17 15.74
CA GLN A 361 -9.45 -22.96 17.08
C GLN A 361 -7.94 -22.71 17.01
N GLU A 362 -7.19 -23.48 16.22
CA GLU A 362 -5.76 -23.23 15.98
C GLU A 362 -5.49 -21.85 15.37
N ILE A 363 -6.34 -21.40 14.42
CA ILE A 363 -6.29 -20.06 13.84
C ILE A 363 -6.51 -18.97 14.91
N SER A 364 -7.49 -19.18 15.79
CA SER A 364 -7.77 -18.25 16.90
C SER A 364 -6.59 -18.15 17.86
N ASP A 365 -5.98 -19.30 18.20
CA ASP A 365 -4.88 -19.42 19.15
C ASP A 365 -3.51 -19.12 18.53
N ALA A 366 -3.46 -18.83 17.22
CA ALA A 366 -2.23 -18.51 16.51
C ALA A 366 -1.42 -17.40 17.21
N MET A 367 -0.12 -17.61 17.33
CA MET A 367 0.81 -16.79 18.10
C MET A 367 0.98 -15.40 17.50
N PRO A 368 0.74 -14.30 18.24
CA PRO A 368 1.01 -12.96 17.75
C PRO A 368 2.49 -12.73 17.38
N LEU A 369 2.74 -11.87 16.39
CA LEU A 369 4.08 -11.52 15.93
C LEU A 369 5.02 -11.12 17.07
N SER A 370 4.55 -10.35 18.03
CA SER A 370 5.37 -9.91 19.17
C SER A 370 5.84 -11.07 20.04
N GLN A 371 4.96 -12.03 20.30
CA GLN A 371 5.32 -13.23 21.07
C GLN A 371 6.27 -14.13 20.28
N PHE A 372 6.00 -14.32 18.99
CA PHE A 372 6.87 -15.10 18.12
C PHE A 372 8.27 -14.51 18.03
N LEU A 373 8.39 -13.17 17.84
CA LEU A 373 9.69 -12.47 17.83
C LEU A 373 10.47 -12.73 19.12
N LEU A 374 9.84 -12.50 20.28
CA LEU A 374 10.51 -12.67 21.56
C LEU A 374 10.90 -14.14 21.79
N ARG A 375 10.06 -15.10 21.40
CA ARG A 375 10.37 -16.53 21.45
C ARG A 375 11.59 -16.89 20.60
N GLU A 376 11.62 -16.39 19.36
CA GLU A 376 12.71 -16.70 18.42
C GLU A 376 14.06 -16.18 18.92
N VAL A 377 14.12 -14.95 19.45
CA VAL A 377 15.40 -14.39 19.94
C VAL A 377 15.88 -15.01 21.26
N THR A 378 14.98 -15.66 22.00
CA THR A 378 15.35 -16.31 23.29
C THR A 378 15.60 -17.80 23.16
N ALA A 379 15.16 -18.47 22.07
CA ALA A 379 15.10 -19.92 21.97
C ALA A 379 16.45 -20.64 22.15
N GLU A 380 17.56 -20.03 21.74
CA GLU A 380 18.89 -20.63 21.74
C GLU A 380 19.82 -20.09 22.84
N HIS A 381 19.29 -19.21 23.74
CA HIS A 381 20.10 -18.52 24.71
C HIS A 381 19.68 -18.76 26.17
N ASP A 382 20.65 -18.96 27.04
CA ASP A 382 20.41 -19.09 28.48
C ASP A 382 20.22 -17.71 29.12
N LEU A 383 18.99 -17.34 29.43
CA LEU A 383 18.61 -16.10 30.09
C LEU A 383 19.10 -16.02 31.54
N GLY A 384 19.55 -17.12 32.15
CA GLY A 384 20.15 -17.14 33.49
C GLY A 384 21.53 -16.48 33.52
N THR A 385 22.23 -16.42 32.38
CA THR A 385 23.58 -15.85 32.28
C THR A 385 23.56 -14.44 31.69
N PRO A 386 24.47 -13.53 32.11
CA PRO A 386 24.65 -12.23 31.49
C PRO A 386 24.96 -12.31 29.98
N GLU A 387 25.81 -13.28 29.60
CA GLU A 387 26.20 -13.51 28.20
C GLU A 387 25.00 -13.94 27.34
N GLY A 388 24.14 -14.82 27.84
CA GLY A 388 22.92 -15.25 27.16
C GLY A 388 21.95 -14.07 26.97
N ARG A 389 21.75 -13.27 28.01
CA ARG A 389 20.94 -12.03 27.92
C ARG A 389 21.50 -11.03 26.90
N ALA A 390 22.84 -10.86 26.88
CA ALA A 390 23.49 -9.97 25.90
C ALA A 390 23.31 -10.47 24.45
N ARG A 391 23.38 -11.80 24.22
CA ARG A 391 23.13 -12.39 22.90
C ARG A 391 21.69 -12.21 22.45
N VAL A 392 20.71 -12.38 23.33
CA VAL A 392 19.29 -12.10 23.04
C VAL A 392 19.11 -10.64 22.57
N GLN A 393 19.74 -9.69 23.23
CA GLN A 393 19.71 -8.29 22.82
C GLN A 393 20.39 -8.08 21.45
N PHE A 394 21.52 -8.72 21.21
CA PHE A 394 22.23 -8.66 19.94
C PHE A 394 21.37 -9.17 18.77
N ASP A 395 20.70 -10.32 18.94
CA ASP A 395 19.84 -10.91 17.92
C ASP A 395 18.52 -10.13 17.71
N ALA A 396 18.01 -9.49 18.76
CA ALA A 396 16.80 -8.66 18.68
C ALA A 396 17.04 -7.30 18.01
N LYS A 397 18.26 -6.74 18.08
CA LYS A 397 18.59 -5.41 17.58
C LYS A 397 18.19 -5.21 16.11
N PRO A 398 18.64 -6.02 15.13
CA PRO A 398 18.29 -5.83 13.73
C PRO A 398 16.78 -5.97 13.47
N LEU A 399 16.09 -6.82 14.23
CA LEU A 399 14.65 -7.02 14.07
C LEU A 399 13.87 -5.77 14.52
N LEU A 400 14.23 -5.19 15.66
CA LEU A 400 13.58 -3.98 16.17
C LEU A 400 13.93 -2.73 15.37
N GLN A 401 15.13 -2.68 14.79
CA GLN A 401 15.52 -1.61 13.87
C GLN A 401 14.77 -1.65 12.55
N ALA A 402 14.34 -2.84 12.09
CA ALA A 402 13.53 -3.00 10.90
C ALA A 402 12.08 -2.49 11.07
N MET A 403 11.60 -2.35 12.32
CA MET A 403 10.24 -1.88 12.61
C MET A 403 10.17 -0.34 12.63
N ALA A 404 9.13 0.21 12.01
CA ALA A 404 8.82 1.63 12.15
C ALA A 404 8.50 1.99 13.61
N PRO A 405 8.73 3.25 14.05
CA PRO A 405 8.28 3.72 15.36
C PRO A 405 6.77 3.53 15.54
N SER A 406 6.37 2.72 16.53
CA SER A 406 4.98 2.35 16.78
C SER A 406 4.78 1.97 18.25
N ALA A 407 3.52 1.95 18.71
CA ALA A 407 3.18 1.48 20.05
C ALA A 407 3.52 -0.01 20.20
N LEU A 408 3.30 -0.82 19.15
CA LEU A 408 3.66 -2.23 19.16
C LEU A 408 5.18 -2.44 19.33
N ARG A 409 6.02 -1.68 18.60
CA ARG A 409 7.48 -1.75 18.80
C ARG A 409 7.87 -1.44 20.25
N LEU A 410 7.25 -0.42 20.85
CA LEU A 410 7.49 -0.08 22.27
C LEU A 410 7.11 -1.24 23.22
N GLN A 411 6.00 -1.94 22.96
CA GLN A 411 5.61 -3.09 23.78
C GLN A 411 6.59 -4.26 23.64
N ILE A 412 7.10 -4.51 22.42
CA ILE A 412 8.13 -5.54 22.20
C ILE A 412 9.43 -5.17 22.90
N VAL A 413 9.86 -3.91 22.86
CA VAL A 413 11.02 -3.40 23.60
C VAL A 413 10.85 -3.61 25.11
N ARG A 414 9.66 -3.36 25.67
CA ARG A 414 9.36 -3.63 27.09
C ARG A 414 9.43 -5.11 27.43
N GLY A 415 8.90 -5.97 26.56
CA GLY A 415 9.00 -7.42 26.71
C GLY A 415 10.45 -7.90 26.69
N LEU A 416 11.25 -7.42 25.74
CA LEU A 416 12.67 -7.73 25.63
C LEU A 416 13.45 -7.24 26.86
N ALA A 417 13.19 -6.03 27.33
CA ALA A 417 13.81 -5.45 28.52
C ALA A 417 13.54 -6.30 29.77
N SER A 418 12.30 -6.77 29.95
CA SER A 418 11.95 -7.69 31.05
C SER A 418 12.71 -9.01 30.95
N LEU A 419 12.81 -9.62 29.76
CA LEU A 419 13.49 -10.90 29.54
C LEU A 419 15.02 -10.78 29.72
N SER A 420 15.62 -9.65 29.35
CA SER A 420 17.06 -9.41 29.43
C SER A 420 17.49 -8.70 30.71
N VAL A 421 16.59 -8.49 31.67
CA VAL A 421 16.87 -7.77 32.96
C VAL A 421 17.49 -6.40 32.69
N SER A 422 16.89 -5.66 31.78
CA SER A 422 17.29 -4.30 31.38
C SER A 422 16.10 -3.35 31.48
N THR A 423 16.33 -2.06 31.35
CA THR A 423 15.27 -1.07 31.22
C THR A 423 14.94 -0.83 29.74
N PRO A 424 13.71 -0.46 29.39
CA PRO A 424 13.36 -0.08 28.01
C PRO A 424 14.26 1.04 27.46
N ALA A 425 14.63 2.00 28.29
CA ALA A 425 15.50 3.13 27.91
C ALA A 425 16.91 2.67 27.52
N GLU A 426 17.48 1.68 28.24
CA GLU A 426 18.76 1.07 27.89
C GLU A 426 18.71 0.34 26.56
N ILE A 427 17.63 -0.43 26.29
CA ILE A 427 17.42 -1.10 25.01
C ILE A 427 17.28 -0.07 23.88
N GLU A 428 16.44 0.97 24.05
CA GLU A 428 16.26 2.02 23.06
C GLU A 428 17.57 2.75 22.74
N SER A 429 18.38 3.04 23.76
CA SER A 429 19.70 3.67 23.60
C SER A 429 20.68 2.75 22.90
N LEU A 430 20.80 1.49 23.35
CA LEU A 430 21.75 0.51 22.80
C LEU A 430 21.43 0.15 21.35
N PHE A 431 20.13 0.14 20.98
CA PHE A 431 19.67 -0.20 19.64
C PHE A 431 19.53 1.02 18.73
N GLU A 432 19.76 2.23 19.26
CA GLU A 432 19.62 3.49 18.52
C GLU A 432 18.21 3.66 17.91
N LEU A 433 17.17 3.19 18.64
CA LEU A 433 15.79 3.18 18.16
C LEU A 433 15.11 4.53 18.23
N SER A 434 15.63 5.46 19.01
CA SER A 434 15.08 6.81 19.18
C SER A 434 16.19 7.85 19.18
N LYS A 435 16.06 8.88 18.35
CA LYS A 435 16.48 10.21 18.83
C LYS A 435 15.46 10.58 19.90
N PRO A 436 15.85 10.98 21.12
CA PRO A 436 14.87 11.35 22.14
C PRO A 436 14.09 12.56 21.65
N VAL A 437 12.86 12.34 21.20
CA VAL A 437 11.86 13.40 21.22
C VAL A 437 11.59 13.61 22.70
N ALA A 438 12.06 14.70 23.24
CA ALA A 438 11.73 15.12 24.59
C ALA A 438 10.20 15.33 24.65
N VAL A 439 9.49 14.27 25.02
CA VAL A 439 8.07 14.37 25.34
C VAL A 439 8.00 15.04 26.71
N ALA A 440 7.91 16.36 26.71
CA ALA A 440 7.44 17.08 27.86
C ALA A 440 6.07 16.46 28.23
N ARG A 441 6.00 15.76 29.36
CA ARG A 441 4.71 15.33 29.95
C ARG A 441 3.89 16.58 30.22
N LYS A 442 3.06 16.99 29.25
CA LYS A 442 1.97 17.92 29.53
C LYS A 442 0.98 17.19 30.42
N ALA A 443 0.71 17.78 31.57
CA ALA A 443 -0.39 17.41 32.45
C ALA A 443 -1.70 17.36 31.62
N PRO A 444 -2.69 16.50 32.01
CA PRO A 444 -3.94 16.41 31.25
C PRO A 444 -4.57 17.81 31.16
N PRO A 445 -5.00 18.23 29.97
CA PRO A 445 -5.57 19.55 29.80
C PRO A 445 -6.87 19.64 30.64
N ARG A 446 -6.94 20.60 31.53
CA ARG A 446 -8.21 21.10 32.04
C ARG A 446 -9.04 21.53 30.84
N GLN A 447 -10.31 21.12 30.77
CA GLN A 447 -11.27 21.60 29.77
C GLN A 447 -11.38 23.13 29.90
N GLY A 448 -10.51 23.84 29.19
CA GLY A 448 -10.61 25.25 28.93
C GLY A 448 -11.26 25.46 27.56
N ARG A 449 -11.94 26.59 27.37
CA ARG A 449 -12.47 27.04 26.09
C ARG A 449 -11.48 26.74 24.97
N PRO A 450 -11.96 26.33 23.77
CA PRO A 450 -11.06 26.07 22.64
C PRO A 450 -10.18 27.31 22.43
N GLU A 451 -8.86 27.12 22.52
CA GLU A 451 -7.91 28.17 22.15
C GLU A 451 -8.16 28.54 20.69
N PRO A 452 -8.12 29.83 20.34
CA PRO A 452 -8.28 30.23 18.95
C PRO A 452 -7.20 29.54 18.12
N VAL A 453 -7.62 28.89 17.03
CA VAL A 453 -6.74 28.22 16.07
C VAL A 453 -5.68 29.21 15.63
N GLY A 454 -4.41 28.88 15.79
CA GLY A 454 -3.30 29.77 15.41
C GLY A 454 -3.43 30.22 13.95
N LEU A 455 -3.07 31.46 13.66
CA LEU A 455 -3.22 32.08 12.34
C LEU A 455 -2.54 31.23 11.24
N GLU A 456 -1.36 30.65 11.53
CA GLU A 456 -0.64 29.73 10.64
C GLU A 456 -1.51 28.52 10.27
N LEU A 457 -2.04 27.81 11.28
CA LEU A 457 -2.84 26.60 11.05
C LEU A 457 -4.11 26.92 10.26
N GLN A 458 -4.68 28.10 10.45
CA GLN A 458 -5.86 28.54 9.71
C GLN A 458 -5.53 28.85 8.25
N ILE A 459 -4.37 29.43 7.96
CA ILE A 459 -3.87 29.61 6.57
C ILE A 459 -3.64 28.25 5.91
N LEU A 460 -2.98 27.33 6.61
CA LEU A 460 -2.76 25.96 6.11
C LEU A 460 -4.08 25.28 5.76
N ARG A 461 -5.11 25.39 6.60
CA ARG A 461 -6.44 24.80 6.37
C ARG A 461 -7.12 25.36 5.15
N ILE A 462 -7.10 26.67 4.97
CA ILE A 462 -7.70 27.36 3.82
C ILE A 462 -7.00 26.97 2.53
N LEU A 463 -5.67 26.98 2.51
CA LEU A 463 -4.89 26.64 1.31
C LEU A 463 -5.03 25.16 0.93
N VAL A 464 -5.20 24.26 1.89
CA VAL A 464 -5.51 22.85 1.59
C VAL A 464 -6.92 22.70 1.06
N ALA A 465 -7.92 23.40 1.66
CA ALA A 465 -9.30 23.35 1.20
C ALA A 465 -9.47 23.98 -0.21
N HIS A 466 -8.79 25.08 -0.47
CA HIS A 466 -8.89 25.86 -1.70
C HIS A 466 -7.50 26.18 -2.28
N PRO A 467 -6.82 25.19 -2.92
CA PRO A 467 -5.45 25.37 -3.42
C PRO A 467 -5.26 26.53 -4.40
N ALA A 468 -6.29 26.84 -5.18
CA ALA A 468 -6.25 27.93 -6.15
C ALA A 468 -5.99 29.32 -5.50
N LEU A 469 -6.29 29.48 -4.21
CA LEU A 469 -6.02 30.74 -3.48
C LEU A 469 -4.51 30.99 -3.30
N ALA A 470 -3.67 29.96 -3.38
CA ALA A 470 -2.22 30.12 -3.33
C ALA A 470 -1.65 30.92 -4.51
N LEU A 471 -2.36 30.97 -5.64
CA LEU A 471 -1.94 31.76 -6.81
C LEU A 471 -1.95 33.26 -6.54
N GLY A 472 -2.73 33.72 -5.57
CA GLY A 472 -2.78 35.11 -5.14
C GLY A 472 -1.69 35.52 -4.14
N LEU A 473 -0.85 34.56 -3.69
CA LEU A 473 0.21 34.83 -2.73
C LEU A 473 1.52 35.15 -3.44
N ASP A 474 1.97 36.40 -3.28
CA ASP A 474 3.21 36.94 -3.85
C ASP A 474 4.45 36.62 -2.97
N GLU A 475 5.65 36.94 -3.47
CA GLU A 475 6.90 36.79 -2.70
C GLU A 475 6.87 37.56 -1.37
N GLY A 476 6.18 38.72 -1.33
CA GLY A 476 6.01 39.51 -0.12
C GLY A 476 5.12 38.79 0.93
N ALA A 477 4.14 38.00 0.51
CA ALA A 477 3.36 37.16 1.40
C ALA A 477 4.20 36.01 1.95
N LEU A 478 5.02 35.39 1.12
CA LEU A 478 5.91 34.28 1.52
C LEU A 478 6.99 34.79 2.50
N ALA A 479 7.57 35.96 2.26
CA ALA A 479 8.52 36.58 3.18
C ALA A 479 7.86 36.91 4.53
N ALA A 480 6.60 37.34 4.53
CA ALA A 480 5.88 37.65 5.76
C ALA A 480 5.63 36.40 6.64
N PHE A 481 5.56 35.20 6.06
CA PHE A 481 5.40 33.95 6.81
C PHE A 481 6.60 33.63 7.72
N GLU A 482 7.78 34.19 7.48
CA GLU A 482 8.95 34.06 8.36
C GLU A 482 8.67 34.55 9.79
N HIS A 483 7.67 35.38 9.98
CA HIS A 483 7.19 35.85 11.28
C HIS A 483 6.64 34.71 12.18
N PHE A 484 6.24 33.59 11.60
CA PHE A 484 5.80 32.43 12.37
C PHE A 484 6.94 31.56 12.91
N GLY A 485 8.19 31.88 12.55
CA GLY A 485 9.37 31.07 12.86
C GLY A 485 9.75 30.12 11.72
N PRO A 486 10.95 29.50 11.82
CA PRO A 486 11.53 28.78 10.66
C PRO A 486 10.74 27.53 10.23
N GLU A 487 10.25 26.72 11.18
CA GLU A 487 9.49 25.49 10.84
C GLU A 487 8.11 25.80 10.25
N PRO A 488 7.26 26.69 10.85
CA PRO A 488 5.98 27.04 10.28
C PRO A 488 6.08 27.75 8.92
N ALA A 489 7.06 28.63 8.76
CA ALA A 489 7.29 29.33 7.50
C ALA A 489 7.66 28.37 6.37
N GLU A 490 8.49 27.38 6.67
CA GLU A 490 8.89 26.37 5.69
C GLU A 490 7.70 25.49 5.28
N ARG A 491 6.86 25.07 6.23
CA ARG A 491 5.62 24.33 5.94
C ARG A 491 4.67 25.11 5.03
N LEU A 492 4.45 26.39 5.33
CA LEU A 492 3.61 27.26 4.50
C LEU A 492 4.19 27.42 3.10
N ARG A 493 5.51 27.63 2.97
CA ARG A 493 6.17 27.74 1.66
C ARG A 493 6.03 26.47 0.83
N GLN A 494 6.24 25.29 1.43
CA GLN A 494 6.09 24.00 0.75
C GLN A 494 4.66 23.79 0.28
N LEU A 495 3.67 24.10 1.13
CA LEU A 495 2.26 23.98 0.77
C LEU A 495 1.89 24.96 -0.36
N VAL A 496 2.33 26.22 -0.27
CA VAL A 496 2.06 27.23 -1.32
C VAL A 496 2.71 26.80 -2.63
N ALA A 497 3.97 26.34 -2.61
CA ALA A 497 4.65 25.86 -3.81
C ALA A 497 3.93 24.66 -4.44
N ALA A 498 3.49 23.69 -3.62
CA ALA A 498 2.72 22.56 -4.09
C ALA A 498 1.37 23.00 -4.70
N ALA A 499 0.65 23.90 -4.05
CA ALA A 499 -0.62 24.42 -4.53
C ALA A 499 -0.47 25.25 -5.81
N GLN A 500 0.55 26.10 -5.89
CA GLN A 500 0.85 26.90 -7.10
C GLN A 500 1.25 26.02 -8.29
N ALA A 501 1.97 24.91 -8.05
CA ALA A 501 2.32 23.96 -9.10
C ALA A 501 1.10 23.30 -9.76
N LEU A 502 -0.04 23.19 -9.05
CA LEU A 502 -1.30 22.70 -9.59
C LEU A 502 -2.03 23.72 -10.48
N GLY A 503 -1.67 25.02 -10.38
CA GLY A 503 -2.28 26.10 -11.16
C GLY A 503 -3.75 26.38 -10.81
N ALA A 504 -4.46 27.06 -11.72
CA ALA A 504 -5.84 27.49 -11.51
C ALA A 504 -6.84 26.30 -11.36
N ASN A 505 -6.49 25.13 -11.86
CA ASN A 505 -7.31 23.94 -11.80
C ASN A 505 -6.98 23.04 -10.58
N GLY A 506 -6.17 23.55 -9.64
CA GLY A 506 -5.83 22.83 -8.41
C GLY A 506 -7.06 22.55 -7.56
N SER A 507 -7.35 21.27 -7.33
CA SER A 507 -8.44 20.80 -6.46
C SER A 507 -7.91 20.25 -5.15
N PHE A 508 -8.79 20.15 -4.13
CA PHE A 508 -8.48 19.50 -2.86
C PHE A 508 -7.92 18.07 -3.07
N ALA A 509 -8.55 17.29 -3.96
CA ALA A 509 -8.10 15.94 -4.27
C ALA A 509 -6.70 15.92 -4.91
N ALA A 510 -6.43 16.81 -5.86
CA ALA A 510 -5.14 16.88 -6.53
C ALA A 510 -4.00 17.29 -5.58
N LEU A 511 -4.24 18.28 -4.71
CA LEU A 511 -3.29 18.69 -3.69
C LEU A 511 -3.07 17.59 -2.65
N SER A 512 -4.13 16.91 -2.21
CA SER A 512 -4.04 15.80 -1.27
C SER A 512 -3.19 14.65 -1.82
N GLU A 513 -3.31 14.33 -3.11
CA GLU A 513 -2.49 13.30 -3.75
C GLU A 513 -1.01 13.70 -3.83
N GLN A 514 -0.73 14.96 -4.13
CA GLN A 514 0.65 15.48 -4.19
C GLN A 514 1.33 15.51 -2.81
N LEU A 515 0.58 15.84 -1.75
CA LEU A 515 1.11 15.94 -0.39
C LEU A 515 1.34 14.59 0.29
N LYS A 516 0.82 13.47 -0.25
CA LYS A 516 1.10 12.12 0.28
C LYS A 516 2.60 11.79 0.34
N GLU A 517 3.39 12.33 -0.57
CA GLU A 517 4.84 12.14 -0.59
C GLU A 517 5.58 13.06 0.41
N ALA A 518 4.92 14.09 0.93
CA ALA A 518 5.53 15.13 1.78
C ALA A 518 5.52 14.79 3.29
N GLY A 519 4.84 13.71 3.71
CA GLY A 519 4.89 13.19 5.08
C GLY A 519 3.57 13.22 5.86
N THR A 520 3.55 12.52 6.98
CA THR A 520 2.36 12.23 7.82
C THR A 520 1.71 13.47 8.49
N GLU A 521 2.36 14.62 8.51
CA GLU A 521 1.78 15.84 9.09
C GLU A 521 0.60 16.35 8.26
N TYR A 522 0.72 16.31 6.92
CA TYR A 522 -0.35 16.74 6.03
C TYR A 522 -1.51 15.76 6.00
N ASP A 523 -1.28 14.45 6.22
CA ASP A 523 -2.35 13.44 6.24
C ASP A 523 -3.42 13.75 7.30
N ARG A 524 -2.98 14.16 8.51
CA ARG A 524 -3.89 14.55 9.59
C ARG A 524 -4.70 15.81 9.25
N LEU A 525 -4.06 16.78 8.63
CA LEU A 525 -4.70 18.03 8.21
C LEU A 525 -5.73 17.77 7.11
N ILE A 526 -5.36 16.96 6.10
CA ILE A 526 -6.22 16.54 5.00
C ILE A 526 -7.44 15.78 5.54
N ALA A 527 -7.24 14.82 6.44
CA ALA A 527 -8.32 14.05 7.05
C ALA A 527 -9.29 14.95 7.86
N ALA A 528 -8.75 15.92 8.61
CA ALA A 528 -9.57 16.88 9.35
C ALA A 528 -10.44 17.73 8.41
N ILE A 529 -9.83 18.30 7.35
CA ILE A 529 -10.54 19.15 6.38
C ILE A 529 -11.54 18.32 5.55
N ALA A 530 -11.21 17.07 5.22
CA ALA A 530 -12.13 16.17 4.50
C ALA A 530 -13.42 15.92 5.28
N SER A 531 -13.36 15.92 6.61
CA SER A 531 -14.53 15.72 7.50
C SER A 531 -15.36 16.98 7.75
N GLU A 532 -14.84 18.17 7.41
CA GLU A 532 -15.52 19.45 7.67
C GLU A 532 -16.51 19.80 6.56
N PRO A 533 -17.55 20.61 6.88
CA PRO A 533 -18.39 21.24 5.87
C PRO A 533 -17.55 22.06 4.91
N GLU A 534 -18.01 22.20 3.69
CA GLU A 534 -17.35 23.01 2.69
C GLU A 534 -17.37 24.49 3.09
N SER A 535 -16.20 25.14 3.06
CA SER A 535 -16.09 26.59 3.27
C SER A 535 -16.36 27.32 1.97
N ASP A 536 -16.84 28.56 2.06
CA ASP A 536 -17.05 29.41 0.91
C ASP A 536 -15.73 30.04 0.42
N ILE A 537 -15.35 29.73 -0.82
CA ILE A 537 -14.07 30.17 -1.40
C ILE A 537 -13.91 31.70 -1.42
N ASP A 538 -15.00 32.44 -1.60
CA ASP A 538 -14.92 33.91 -1.65
C ASP A 538 -14.72 34.48 -0.23
N SER A 539 -15.36 33.90 0.77
CA SER A 539 -15.11 34.23 2.18
C SER A 539 -13.68 33.91 2.59
N ASP A 540 -13.18 32.73 2.19
CA ASP A 540 -11.81 32.29 2.46
C ASP A 540 -10.76 33.15 1.73
N ARG A 541 -11.06 33.61 0.51
CA ARG A 541 -10.22 34.57 -0.23
C ARG A 541 -10.09 35.89 0.50
N ILE A 542 -11.21 36.44 0.96
CA ILE A 542 -11.23 37.70 1.72
C ILE A 542 -10.41 37.52 3.01
N TRP A 543 -10.66 36.42 3.70
CA TRP A 543 -9.97 36.13 4.95
C TRP A 543 -8.44 35.97 4.78
N ILE A 544 -7.98 35.20 3.80
CA ILE A 544 -6.54 34.99 3.58
C ILE A 544 -5.84 36.26 3.15
N THR A 545 -6.49 37.08 2.32
CA THR A 545 -5.97 38.41 1.91
C THR A 545 -5.79 39.32 3.12
N SER A 546 -6.80 39.39 4.00
CA SER A 546 -6.73 40.16 5.24
C SER A 546 -5.67 39.62 6.21
N ALA A 547 -5.57 38.29 6.37
CA ALA A 547 -4.56 37.63 7.21
C ALA A 547 -3.13 37.93 6.74
N VAL A 548 -2.85 37.79 5.44
CA VAL A 548 -1.54 38.12 4.84
C VAL A 548 -1.19 39.58 5.04
N ARG A 549 -2.14 40.51 4.81
CA ARG A 549 -1.96 41.93 5.06
C ARG A 549 -1.60 42.21 6.52
N GLN A 550 -2.30 41.57 7.47
CA GLN A 550 -2.03 41.73 8.91
C GLN A 550 -0.62 41.23 9.26
N ILE A 551 -0.18 40.09 8.66
CA ILE A 551 1.16 39.55 8.88
C ILE A 551 2.22 40.51 8.31
N LYS A 552 2.04 41.02 7.09
CA LYS A 552 2.93 42.04 6.48
C LYS A 552 3.01 43.30 7.36
N MET A 553 1.89 43.78 7.87
CA MET A 553 1.85 44.93 8.76
C MET A 553 2.61 44.70 10.07
N ASN A 554 2.46 43.51 10.67
CA ASN A 554 3.17 43.14 11.89
C ASN A 554 4.68 42.97 11.66
N ALA A 555 5.08 42.42 10.49
CA ALA A 555 6.49 42.36 10.08
C ALA A 555 7.12 43.75 9.98
N LEU A 556 6.46 44.66 9.29
CA LEU A 556 6.92 46.06 9.14
C LEU A 556 6.98 46.80 10.49
N LYS A 557 6.03 46.55 11.41
CA LYS A 557 6.07 47.09 12.79
C LYS A 557 7.27 46.56 13.58
N THR A 558 7.57 45.26 13.44
CA THR A 558 8.71 44.65 14.12
C THR A 558 10.03 45.21 13.57
N GLU A 559 10.14 45.31 12.24
CA GLU A 559 11.31 45.92 11.59
C GLU A 559 11.51 47.35 12.03
N LEU A 560 10.43 48.14 12.09
CA LEU A 560 10.46 49.54 12.55
C LEU A 560 10.98 49.63 14.00
N ASN A 561 10.53 48.76 14.88
CA ASN A 561 10.98 48.72 16.27
C ASN A 561 12.46 48.36 16.41
N GLN A 562 12.97 47.50 15.52
CA GLN A 562 14.38 47.09 15.50
C GLN A 562 15.31 48.06 14.76
N LEU A 563 14.75 48.93 13.94
CA LEU A 563 15.51 49.84 13.08
C LEU A 563 16.50 50.72 13.86
N PHE A 564 16.07 51.24 15.01
CA PHE A 564 16.91 52.11 15.84
C PHE A 564 18.02 51.39 16.60
N SER A 565 17.97 50.09 16.66
CA SER A 565 18.99 49.21 17.28
C SER A 565 19.84 48.44 16.23
N SER A 566 19.67 48.71 14.95
CA SER A 566 20.25 47.93 13.84
C SER A 566 21.70 48.26 13.49
N GLY A 567 22.34 49.26 14.16
CA GLY A 567 23.72 49.67 13.85
C GLY A 567 23.91 50.39 12.50
N LEU A 568 22.82 50.78 11.83
CA LEU A 568 22.83 51.55 10.60
C LEU A 568 23.22 53.02 10.84
N THR A 569 23.74 53.68 9.82
CA THR A 569 24.01 55.13 9.89
C THR A 569 22.72 55.93 9.96
N PRO A 570 22.70 57.17 10.52
CA PRO A 570 21.51 58.01 10.65
C PRO A 570 20.77 58.23 9.31
N ASP A 571 21.51 58.40 8.21
CA ASP A 571 20.91 58.58 6.88
C ASP A 571 20.24 57.27 6.38
N GLN A 572 20.85 56.13 6.62
CA GLN A 572 20.27 54.82 6.28
C GLN A 572 19.03 54.55 7.12
N VAL A 573 19.05 54.85 8.42
CA VAL A 573 17.88 54.74 9.30
C VAL A 573 16.73 55.60 8.78
N SER A 574 17.01 56.86 8.41
CA SER A 574 16.01 57.80 7.90
C SER A 574 15.42 57.37 6.53
N ALA A 575 16.26 56.78 5.67
CA ALA A 575 15.80 56.24 4.39
C ALA A 575 14.89 55.00 4.59
N ARG A 576 15.33 54.05 5.42
CA ARG A 576 14.57 52.85 5.71
C ARG A 576 13.26 53.11 6.46
N TYR A 577 13.27 54.08 7.39
CA TYR A 577 12.06 54.53 8.08
C TYR A 577 10.99 55.00 7.10
N ARG A 578 11.39 55.86 6.14
CA ARG A 578 10.46 56.36 5.10
C ARG A 578 9.91 55.26 4.22
N GLU A 579 10.74 54.29 3.87
CA GLU A 579 10.34 53.15 3.06
C GLU A 579 9.32 52.28 3.80
N ILE A 580 9.59 51.90 5.06
CA ILE A 580 8.67 51.10 5.91
C ILE A 580 7.34 51.85 6.08
N THR A 581 7.37 53.17 6.37
CA THR A 581 6.15 53.97 6.54
C THR A 581 5.34 54.01 5.25
N ALA A 582 5.99 54.18 4.10
CA ALA A 582 5.32 54.18 2.80
C ALA A 582 4.65 52.82 2.50
N GLN A 583 5.29 51.70 2.87
CA GLN A 583 4.73 50.38 2.73
C GLN A 583 3.53 50.16 3.67
N GLN A 584 3.60 50.64 4.92
CA GLN A 584 2.47 50.60 5.86
C GLN A 584 1.27 51.40 5.35
N ASP A 585 1.50 52.60 4.83
CA ASP A 585 0.45 53.45 4.25
C ASP A 585 -0.19 52.82 3.01
N LEU A 586 0.58 52.08 2.20
CA LEU A 586 0.05 51.32 1.07
C LEU A 586 -0.90 50.22 1.53
N LEU A 587 -0.49 49.40 2.52
CA LEU A 587 -1.32 48.34 3.08
C LEU A 587 -2.63 48.86 3.69
N VAL A 588 -2.58 50.04 4.33
CA VAL A 588 -3.80 50.69 4.88
C VAL A 588 -4.75 51.16 3.77
N ARG A 589 -4.22 51.71 2.68
CA ARG A 589 -5.02 52.10 1.51
C ARG A 589 -5.67 50.91 0.82
N GLU A 590 -4.95 49.79 0.68
CA GLU A 590 -5.49 48.53 0.14
C GLU A 590 -6.64 47.99 1.00
N GLU A 591 -6.52 48.07 2.34
CA GLU A 591 -7.58 47.70 3.25
C GLU A 591 -8.84 48.54 3.08
N ALA A 592 -8.65 49.88 2.94
CA ALA A 592 -9.75 50.79 2.72
C ALA A 592 -10.46 50.58 1.37
N ALA A 593 -9.71 50.19 0.34
CA ALA A 593 -10.26 49.91 -0.99
C ALA A 593 -11.09 48.60 -1.00
N ASP A 594 -10.67 47.57 -0.27
CA ASP A 594 -11.36 46.28 -0.18
C ASP A 594 -12.64 46.37 0.68
N THR A 595 -12.70 47.31 1.64
CA THR A 595 -13.84 47.53 2.53
C THR A 595 -14.87 48.53 2.01
N ALA A 596 -14.60 49.22 0.90
CA ALA A 596 -15.54 50.16 0.30
C ALA A 596 -16.77 49.42 -0.26
N PRO A 597 -18.00 49.81 0.08
CA PRO A 597 -19.20 49.20 -0.48
C PRO A 597 -19.24 49.40 -1.99
N ARG A 598 -19.38 48.27 -2.72
CA ARG A 598 -19.61 48.27 -4.18
C ARG A 598 -21.01 48.70 -4.53
#